data_43e11fa7ef2ebc1ca5cd5766e0538b80
#
_entry.id   43e11fa7ef2ebc1ca5cd5766e0538b80
#
_cell.length_a   1.000
_cell.length_b   1.000
_cell.length_c   1.000
_cell.angle_alpha   90.00
_cell.angle_beta   90.00
_cell.angle_gamma   90.00
#
_symmetry.space_group_name_H-M   'P 1'
#
loop_
_entity.id
_entity.type
_entity.pdbx_description
1 polymer ?
#
loop_
_entity_poly.entity_id
_entity_poly.type
_entity_poly.pdbx_seq_one_letter_code
_entity_poly.pdbx_strand_id
1 'polypeptide(L)'
;RHASLYYWGDIDVQGFEILSQFRSYFPQTQSLLMDRATFDTYFEGDKGTPSNVSKPLHLTPAEATLYNHIKSHNLRLEQEKIPQKCIENIFNSSLKISQV
;
A
#
# COMPACT_ATOMS: atom_id res chain seq x y z
N ARG A 1 14.36 8.02 -19.81
CA ARG A 1 14.78 7.39 -18.55
C ARG A 1 13.65 7.38 -17.53
N HIS A 2 13.48 6.28 -16.88
CA HIS A 2 12.43 6.12 -15.89
C HIS A 2 13.02 5.96 -14.49
N ALA A 3 12.52 6.75 -13.56
CA ALA A 3 12.81 6.54 -12.16
C ALA A 3 11.77 5.58 -11.59
N SER A 4 12.21 4.66 -10.75
CA SER A 4 11.29 3.79 -10.03
C SER A 4 10.73 4.56 -8.85
N LEU A 5 9.39 4.63 -8.77
CA LEU A 5 8.71 5.33 -7.69
C LEU A 5 7.94 4.33 -6.86
N TYR A 6 8.08 4.43 -5.55
CA TYR A 6 7.44 3.51 -4.62
C TYR A 6 6.68 4.29 -3.56
N TYR A 7 5.57 3.72 -3.13
CA TYR A 7 4.79 4.27 -2.03
C TYR A 7 4.60 3.19 -0.97
N TRP A 8 4.91 3.52 0.26
CA TRP A 8 4.70 2.64 1.41
C TRP A 8 4.02 3.44 2.51
N GLY A 9 2.78 3.10 2.81
CA GLY A 9 1.99 3.80 3.80
C GLY A 9 1.12 2.85 4.58
N ASP A 10 0.22 3.43 5.37
CA ASP A 10 -0.74 2.64 6.15
C ASP A 10 -1.69 1.89 5.21
N ILE A 11 -2.04 0.68 5.59
CA ILE A 11 -3.07 -0.08 4.89
C ILE A 11 -4.41 0.31 5.51
N ASP A 12 -4.93 1.45 5.07
CA ASP A 12 -6.25 1.94 5.46
C ASP A 12 -6.83 2.72 4.29
N VAL A 13 -8.07 3.21 4.47
CA VAL A 13 -8.76 3.91 3.40
C VAL A 13 -7.96 5.13 2.95
N GLN A 14 -7.49 5.94 3.90
CA GLN A 14 -6.72 7.14 3.58
C GLN A 14 -5.39 6.82 2.91
N GLY A 15 -4.72 5.76 3.33
CA GLY A 15 -3.45 5.35 2.73
C GLY A 15 -3.60 5.01 1.26
N PHE A 16 -4.66 4.27 0.91
CA PHE A 16 -4.92 3.95 -0.49
C PHE A 16 -5.36 5.18 -1.28
N GLU A 17 -6.10 6.09 -0.65
CA GLU A 17 -6.50 7.33 -1.32
C GLU A 17 -5.28 8.21 -1.63
N ILE A 18 -4.32 8.27 -0.73
CA ILE A 18 -3.07 8.98 -0.95
C ILE A 18 -2.28 8.33 -2.09
N LEU A 19 -2.19 6.99 -2.09
CA LEU A 19 -1.53 6.26 -3.17
C LEU A 19 -2.18 6.57 -4.52
N SER A 20 -3.50 6.56 -4.56
CA SER A 20 -4.25 6.87 -5.78
C SER A 20 -3.96 8.28 -6.27
N GLN A 21 -3.96 9.25 -5.37
CA GLN A 21 -3.65 10.63 -5.73
C GLN A 21 -2.23 10.75 -6.27
N PHE A 22 -1.29 10.08 -5.64
CA PHE A 22 0.10 10.09 -6.09
C PHE A 22 0.22 9.50 -7.50
N ARG A 23 -0.51 8.41 -7.78
CA ARG A 23 -0.52 7.80 -9.11
C ARG A 23 -1.16 8.68 -10.17
N SER A 24 -2.05 9.58 -9.80
CA SER A 24 -2.62 10.49 -10.77
C SER A 24 -1.56 11.40 -11.38
N TYR A 25 -0.49 11.67 -10.64
CA TYR A 25 0.65 12.44 -11.12
C TYR A 25 1.77 11.54 -11.64
N PHE A 26 1.94 10.38 -11.02
CA PHE A 26 3.04 9.45 -11.35
C PHE A 26 2.46 8.05 -11.54
N PRO A 27 1.91 7.76 -12.73
CA PRO A 27 1.20 6.49 -12.96
C PRO A 27 2.04 5.23 -12.76
N GLN A 28 3.37 5.34 -12.86
CA GLN A 28 4.27 4.21 -12.70
C GLN A 28 4.56 3.85 -11.25
N THR A 29 3.99 4.58 -10.30
CA THR A 29 4.21 4.34 -8.88
C THR A 29 3.78 2.93 -8.49
N GLN A 30 4.62 2.23 -7.74
CA GLN A 30 4.32 0.92 -7.20
C GLN A 30 4.13 1.02 -5.70
N SER A 31 3.11 0.33 -5.19
CA SER A 31 2.94 0.24 -3.74
C SER A 31 3.85 -0.86 -3.18
N LEU A 32 4.32 -0.67 -1.96
CA LEU A 32 5.12 -1.66 -1.26
C LEU A 32 4.40 -2.09 0.00
N LEU A 33 4.27 -3.41 0.19
CA LEU A 33 3.68 -3.99 1.40
C LEU A 33 2.26 -3.49 1.70
N MET A 34 1.55 -3.03 0.67
CA MET A 34 0.13 -2.66 0.79
C MET A 34 -0.69 -3.72 0.08
N ASP A 35 -0.48 -4.98 0.45
CA ASP A 35 -1.12 -6.12 -0.16
C ASP A 35 -1.82 -6.97 0.88
N ARG A 36 -2.61 -7.93 0.39
CA ARG A 36 -3.43 -8.77 1.26
C ARG A 36 -2.58 -9.63 2.18
N ALA A 37 -1.47 -10.16 1.68
CA ALA A 37 -0.59 -11.02 2.48
C ALA A 37 -0.02 -10.26 3.66
N THR A 38 0.45 -9.03 3.43
CA THR A 38 0.97 -8.18 4.49
C THR A 38 -0.13 -7.84 5.50
N PHE A 39 -1.31 -7.47 4.99
CA PHE A 39 -2.44 -7.15 5.83
C PHE A 39 -2.80 -8.32 6.73
N ASP A 40 -2.95 -9.51 6.15
CA ASP A 40 -3.36 -10.69 6.92
C ASP A 40 -2.31 -11.09 7.96
N THR A 41 -1.03 -10.84 7.67
CA THR A 41 0.05 -11.22 8.57
C THR A 41 0.12 -10.32 9.79
N TYR A 42 -0.07 -9.02 9.62
CA TYR A 42 0.21 -8.06 10.70
C TYR A 42 -1.02 -7.36 11.27
N PHE A 43 -2.18 -7.55 10.68
CA PHE A 43 -3.40 -6.89 11.15
C PHE A 43 -3.78 -7.40 12.55
N GLU A 44 -4.07 -6.46 13.46
CA GLU A 44 -4.38 -6.76 14.85
C GLU A 44 -5.76 -6.27 15.28
N GLY A 45 -6.64 -5.98 14.32
CA GLY A 45 -8.01 -5.59 14.62
C GLY A 45 -8.24 -4.09 14.78
N ASP A 46 -7.26 -3.28 14.45
CA ASP A 46 -7.40 -1.83 14.60
C ASP A 46 -8.43 -1.27 13.60
N LYS A 47 -9.13 -0.23 14.02
CA LYS A 47 -10.11 0.45 13.19
C LYS A 47 -9.51 1.71 12.58
N GLY A 48 -9.95 2.01 11.36
CA GLY A 48 -9.55 3.21 10.67
C GLY A 48 -10.54 4.33 10.84
N THR A 49 -10.38 5.36 10.03
CA THR A 49 -11.30 6.50 9.98
C THR A 49 -12.16 6.34 8.73
N PRO A 50 -13.49 6.36 8.85
CA PRO A 50 -14.35 6.26 7.68
C PRO A 50 -14.08 7.38 6.68
N SER A 51 -14.27 7.08 5.40
CA SER A 51 -14.08 8.05 4.33
C SER A 51 -15.33 8.11 3.46
N ASN A 52 -15.67 9.30 3.02
CA ASN A 52 -16.79 9.53 2.13
C ASN A 52 -16.36 9.66 0.67
N VAL A 53 -15.11 9.39 0.37
CA VAL A 53 -14.61 9.46 -1.01
C VAL A 53 -15.31 8.40 -1.85
N SER A 54 -15.93 8.81 -2.96
CA SER A 54 -16.66 7.90 -3.82
C SER A 54 -16.15 7.91 -5.26
N LYS A 55 -15.15 8.75 -5.56
CA LYS A 55 -14.59 8.81 -6.91
C LYS A 55 -13.73 7.58 -7.19
N PRO A 56 -13.58 7.22 -8.48
CA PRO A 56 -12.69 6.11 -8.82
C PRO A 56 -11.26 6.39 -8.40
N LEU A 57 -10.55 5.33 -7.98
CA LEU A 57 -9.19 5.42 -7.52
C LEU A 57 -8.24 4.73 -8.51
N HIS A 58 -7.01 5.21 -8.54
CA HIS A 58 -5.95 4.63 -9.39
C HIS A 58 -5.26 3.49 -8.64
N LEU A 59 -5.95 2.35 -8.56
CA LEU A 59 -5.47 1.16 -7.84
C LEU A 59 -5.42 -0.03 -8.80
N THR A 60 -4.46 -0.93 -8.55
CA THR A 60 -4.46 -2.21 -9.26
C THR A 60 -5.67 -3.04 -8.80
N PRO A 61 -6.06 -4.08 -9.56
CA PRO A 61 -7.19 -4.91 -9.12
C PRO A 61 -6.99 -5.52 -7.74
N ALA A 62 -5.79 -5.97 -7.42
CA ALA A 62 -5.50 -6.53 -6.09
C ALA A 62 -5.62 -5.47 -5.00
N GLU A 63 -5.09 -4.27 -5.25
CA GLU A 63 -5.21 -3.16 -4.31
C GLU A 63 -6.66 -2.75 -4.13
N ALA A 64 -7.42 -2.71 -5.21
CA ALA A 64 -8.83 -2.34 -5.14
C ALA A 64 -9.63 -3.33 -4.31
N THR A 65 -9.35 -4.62 -4.46
CA THR A 65 -10.02 -5.66 -3.68
C THR A 65 -9.73 -5.46 -2.18
N LEU A 66 -8.48 -5.24 -1.82
CA LEU A 66 -8.10 -4.99 -0.44
C LEU A 66 -8.72 -3.69 0.08
N TYR A 67 -8.69 -2.64 -0.72
CA TYR A 67 -9.30 -1.35 -0.37
C TYR A 67 -10.78 -1.51 -0.05
N ASN A 68 -11.50 -2.23 -0.89
CA ASN A 68 -12.95 -2.43 -0.67
C ASN A 68 -13.21 -3.21 0.62
N HIS A 69 -12.39 -4.20 0.92
CA HIS A 69 -12.51 -4.96 2.16
C HIS A 69 -12.28 -4.05 3.38
N ILE A 70 -11.21 -3.27 3.34
CA ILE A 70 -10.86 -2.35 4.42
C ILE A 70 -11.96 -1.30 4.61
N LYS A 71 -12.47 -0.76 3.52
CA LYS A 71 -13.51 0.27 3.57
C LYS A 71 -14.80 -0.27 4.15
N SER A 72 -15.20 -1.47 3.74
CA SER A 72 -16.44 -2.10 4.19
C SER A 72 -16.43 -2.38 5.69
N HIS A 73 -15.29 -2.68 6.26
CA HIS A 73 -15.14 -3.07 7.66
C HIS A 73 -14.46 -2.01 8.50
N ASN A 74 -14.05 -0.90 7.90
CA ASN A 74 -13.35 0.21 8.56
C ASN A 74 -12.11 -0.28 9.31
N LEU A 75 -11.22 -0.96 8.59
CA LEU A 75 -10.03 -1.57 9.16
C LEU A 75 -8.79 -0.72 8.91
N ARG A 76 -7.75 -0.97 9.68
CA ARG A 76 -6.50 -0.24 9.56
C ARG A 76 -5.33 -1.10 10.00
N LEU A 77 -4.25 -1.06 9.21
CA LEU A 77 -2.95 -1.58 9.62
C LEU A 77 -1.94 -0.47 9.45
N GLU A 78 -1.44 0.05 10.56
CA GLU A 78 -0.46 1.12 10.53
C GLU A 78 0.89 0.61 10.02
N GLN A 79 1.54 1.44 9.20
CA GLN A 79 2.83 1.10 8.61
C GLN A 79 3.86 0.69 9.67
N GLU A 80 3.82 1.35 10.83
CA GLU A 80 4.78 1.09 11.91
C GLU A 80 4.68 -0.32 12.47
N LYS A 81 3.55 -1.00 12.28
CA LYS A 81 3.38 -2.36 12.76
C LYS A 81 4.02 -3.39 11.84
N ILE A 82 4.42 -2.98 10.64
CA ILE A 82 5.13 -3.85 9.70
C ILE A 82 6.62 -3.73 10.00
N PRO A 83 7.30 -4.86 10.28
CA PRO A 83 8.73 -4.79 10.63
C PRO A 83 9.54 -4.13 9.53
N GLN A 84 10.45 -3.27 9.93
CA GLN A 84 11.36 -2.57 9.01
C GLN A 84 12.10 -3.55 8.11
N LYS A 85 12.40 -4.73 8.61
CA LYS A 85 13.09 -5.77 7.87
C LYS A 85 12.35 -6.17 6.59
N CYS A 86 11.01 -6.09 6.58
CA CYS A 86 10.23 -6.46 5.40
C CYS A 86 10.56 -5.55 4.22
N ILE A 87 10.64 -4.24 4.47
CA ILE A 87 10.95 -3.29 3.40
C ILE A 87 12.44 -3.38 3.02
N GLU A 88 13.31 -3.61 3.98
CA GLU A 88 14.73 -3.78 3.72
C GLU A 88 15.00 -4.97 2.82
N ASN A 89 14.29 -6.08 3.05
CA ASN A 89 14.43 -7.28 2.23
C ASN A 89 14.05 -7.02 0.77
N ILE A 90 13.01 -6.23 0.55
CA ILE A 90 12.59 -5.89 -0.81
C ILE A 90 13.69 -5.09 -1.52
N PHE A 91 14.22 -4.06 -0.87
CA PHE A 91 15.27 -3.24 -1.47
C PHE A 91 16.57 -4.00 -1.65
N ASN A 92 16.93 -4.86 -0.70
CA ASN A 92 18.15 -5.66 -0.81
C ASN A 92 18.05 -6.63 -1.99
N SER A 93 16.89 -7.24 -2.21
CA SER A 93 16.70 -8.11 -3.36
C SER A 93 16.82 -7.34 -4.66
N SER A 94 16.24 -6.15 -4.72
CA SER A 94 16.33 -5.29 -5.90
C SER A 94 17.77 -4.85 -6.17
N LEU A 95 18.50 -4.51 -5.13
CA LEU A 95 19.89 -4.10 -5.27
C LEU A 95 20.78 -5.23 -5.77
N LYS A 96 20.55 -6.45 -5.28
CA LYS A 96 21.29 -7.62 -5.76
C LYS A 96 21.07 -7.83 -7.24
N ILE A 97 19.83 -7.71 -7.70
CA ILE A 97 19.52 -7.85 -9.11
C ILE A 97 20.20 -6.75 -9.92
N SER A 98 20.21 -5.54 -9.41
CA SER A 98 20.83 -4.40 -10.10
C SER A 98 22.33 -4.54 -10.23
N GLN A 99 22.95 -5.24 -9.31
CA GLN A 99 24.41 -5.39 -9.30
C GLN A 99 24.91 -6.49 -10.24
N VAL A 100 24.01 -7.30 -10.73
CA VAL A 100 24.36 -8.33 -11.69
C VAL A 100 24.51 -7.73 -13.09
#